data_aebf4c5c1c5430caa0b9802738bea442
#
_entry.id   aebf4c5c1c5430caa0b9802738bea442
#
_cell.length_a   1.000
_cell.length_b   1.000
_cell.length_c   1.000
_cell.angle_alpha   90.00
_cell.angle_beta   90.00
_cell.angle_gamma   90.00
#
_symmetry.space_group_name_H-M   'P 1'
#
loop_
_entity.id
_entity.type
_entity.pdbx_description
1 polymer ?
#
loop_
_entity_poly.entity_id
_entity_poly.type
_entity_poly.pdbx_seq_one_letter_code
_entity_poly.pdbx_strand_id
1 'polypeptide(L)'
;MNKDMKQKNIRRELLNIGYPSSYINEALNNLEEEEEDSKIFELAERFYLQAMNRNVSEEKRRNFFIGKLYKLGYTLNEIQDVIREKEYEF
;
A
#
# COMPACT_ATOMS: atom_id res chain seq x y z
N MET A 1 3.50 -3.76 14.75
CA MET A 1 4.80 -3.07 14.65
C MET A 1 4.67 -1.92 13.67
N ASN A 2 5.07 -0.72 14.03
CA ASN A 2 5.00 0.39 13.10
C ASN A 2 6.23 0.39 12.15
N LYS A 3 6.14 1.19 11.09
CA LYS A 3 7.15 1.26 10.02
C LYS A 3 8.54 1.65 10.54
N ASP A 4 8.61 2.61 11.47
CA ASP A 4 9.86 3.10 12.02
C ASP A 4 10.60 2.05 12.83
N MET A 5 9.89 1.26 13.63
CA MET A 5 10.48 0.18 14.42
C MET A 5 11.06 -0.91 13.52
N LYS A 6 10.38 -1.24 12.43
CA LYS A 6 10.84 -2.22 11.46
C LYS A 6 12.13 -1.77 10.78
N GLN A 7 12.21 -0.51 10.37
CA GLN A 7 13.40 0.05 9.75
C GLN A 7 14.60 0.05 10.70
N LYS A 8 14.40 0.39 11.96
CA LYS A 8 15.46 0.36 12.97
C LYS A 8 16.03 -1.04 13.18
N ASN A 9 15.17 -2.04 13.24
CA ASN A 9 15.58 -3.43 13.41
C ASN A 9 16.39 -3.92 12.21
N ILE A 10 15.96 -3.63 11.00
CA ILE A 10 16.67 -4.00 9.76
C ILE A 10 18.03 -3.33 9.71
N ARG A 11 18.10 -2.04 10.01
CA ARG A 11 19.36 -1.29 10.03
C ARG A 11 20.36 -1.91 11.01
N ARG A 12 19.92 -2.29 12.20
CA ARG A 12 20.76 -2.93 13.21
C ARG A 12 21.32 -4.26 12.69
N GLU A 13 20.47 -5.09 12.09
CA GLU A 13 20.89 -6.36 11.54
C GLU A 13 21.93 -6.20 10.42
N LEU A 14 21.71 -5.26 9.50
CA LEU A 14 22.63 -5.00 8.40
C LEU A 14 23.97 -4.47 8.89
N LEU A 15 23.96 -3.60 9.88
CA LEU A 15 25.20 -3.09 10.49
C LEU A 15 26.00 -4.21 11.18
N ASN A 16 25.33 -5.12 11.85
CA ASN A 16 25.97 -6.26 12.50
C ASN A 16 26.62 -7.22 11.51
N ILE A 17 26.07 -7.32 10.30
CA ILE A 17 26.64 -8.13 9.21
C ILE A 17 27.83 -7.43 8.54
N GLY A 18 27.96 -6.10 8.72
CA GLY A 18 29.10 -5.34 8.20
C GLY A 18 28.86 -4.63 6.86
N TYR A 19 27.61 -4.40 6.49
CA TYR A 19 27.31 -3.64 5.27
C TYR A 19 27.60 -2.14 5.42
N PRO A 20 28.05 -1.45 4.36
CA PRO A 20 28.24 0.00 4.38
C PRO A 20 26.93 0.75 4.61
N SER A 21 27.01 1.91 5.27
CA SER A 21 25.81 2.72 5.55
C SER A 21 25.07 3.14 4.30
N SER A 22 25.77 3.44 3.21
CA SER A 22 25.16 3.80 1.92
C SER A 22 24.30 2.67 1.36
N TYR A 23 24.78 1.44 1.44
CA TYR A 23 24.04 0.26 1.02
C TYR A 23 22.80 0.05 1.86
N ILE A 24 22.92 0.23 3.17
CA ILE A 24 21.79 0.08 4.11
C ILE A 24 20.68 1.07 3.79
N ASN A 25 21.02 2.33 3.54
CA ASN A 25 20.05 3.36 3.21
C ASN A 25 19.29 3.03 1.91
N GLU A 26 19.99 2.56 0.89
CA GLU A 26 19.40 2.17 -0.38
C GLU A 26 18.45 0.97 -0.20
N ALA A 27 18.88 -0.04 0.54
CA ALA A 27 18.06 -1.21 0.82
C ALA A 27 16.77 -0.85 1.58
N LEU A 28 16.87 0.06 2.57
CA LEU A 28 15.71 0.53 3.33
C LEU A 28 14.73 1.32 2.46
N ASN A 29 15.22 2.16 1.55
CA ASN A 29 14.37 2.92 0.64
C ASN A 29 13.58 1.98 -0.28
N ASN A 30 14.22 0.96 -0.82
CA ASN A 30 13.56 -0.03 -1.67
C ASN A 30 12.51 -0.82 -0.89
N LEU A 31 12.81 -1.19 0.35
CA LEU A 31 11.89 -1.89 1.22
C LEU A 31 10.65 -1.05 1.55
N GLU A 32 10.82 0.25 1.78
CA GLU A 32 9.71 1.17 2.01
C GLU A 32 8.76 1.24 0.83
N GLU A 33 9.29 1.35 -0.38
CA GLU A 33 8.48 1.39 -1.60
C GLU A 33 7.68 0.10 -1.77
N GLU A 34 8.29 -1.05 -1.56
CA GLU A 34 7.61 -2.34 -1.63
C GLU A 34 6.49 -2.47 -0.59
N GLU A 35 6.73 -2.03 0.64
CA GLU A 35 5.72 -2.08 1.70
C GLU A 35 4.54 -1.17 1.43
N GLU A 36 4.77 0.03 0.92
CA GLU A 36 3.71 0.97 0.58
C GLU A 36 2.83 0.42 -0.54
N ASP A 37 3.43 -0.13 -1.59
CA ASP A 37 2.70 -0.75 -2.69
C ASP A 37 1.89 -1.95 -2.21
N SER A 38 2.48 -2.84 -1.43
CA SER A 38 1.78 -3.99 -0.86
C SER A 38 0.60 -3.57 0.01
N LYS A 39 0.76 -2.53 0.80
CA LYS A 39 -0.28 -2.05 1.69
C LYS A 39 -1.49 -1.51 0.93
N ILE A 40 -1.27 -0.73 -0.13
CA ILE A 40 -2.37 -0.20 -0.93
C ILE A 40 -3.14 -1.33 -1.60
N PHE A 41 -2.47 -2.35 -2.12
CA PHE A 41 -3.11 -3.50 -2.75
C PHE A 41 -3.93 -4.32 -1.74
N GLU A 42 -3.39 -4.53 -0.55
CA GLU A 42 -4.09 -5.24 0.52
C GLU A 42 -5.36 -4.51 0.94
N LEU A 43 -5.27 -3.21 1.17
CA LEU A 43 -6.41 -2.38 1.54
C LEU A 43 -7.42 -2.29 0.39
N ALA A 44 -6.95 -2.15 -0.83
CA ALA A 44 -7.80 -2.08 -2.02
C ALA A 44 -8.61 -3.36 -2.18
N GLU A 45 -8.02 -4.53 -2.01
CA GLU A 45 -8.73 -5.79 -2.08
C GLU A 45 -9.84 -5.87 -1.04
N ARG A 46 -9.52 -5.48 0.20
CA ARG A 46 -10.51 -5.46 1.29
C ARG A 46 -11.69 -4.54 0.97
N PHE A 47 -11.43 -3.33 0.53
CA PHE A 47 -12.48 -2.37 0.21
C PHE A 47 -13.25 -2.75 -1.05
N TYR A 48 -12.58 -3.36 -2.02
CA TYR A 48 -13.23 -3.89 -3.21
C TYR A 48 -14.27 -4.96 -2.84
N LEU A 49 -13.90 -5.90 -1.99
CA LEU A 49 -14.82 -6.93 -1.53
C LEU A 49 -16.00 -6.32 -0.76
N GLN A 50 -15.76 -5.33 0.09
CA GLN A 50 -16.81 -4.62 0.81
C GLN A 50 -17.76 -3.90 -0.17
N ALA A 51 -17.20 -3.25 -1.18
CA ALA A 51 -18.00 -2.55 -2.20
C ALA A 51 -18.87 -3.52 -3.00
N MET A 52 -18.30 -4.66 -3.40
CA MET A 52 -19.03 -5.68 -4.17
C MET A 52 -20.13 -6.37 -3.38
N ASN A 53 -20.01 -6.43 -2.05
CA ASN A 53 -21.04 -6.96 -1.19
C ASN A 53 -22.22 -6.02 -0.99
N ARG A 54 -22.09 -4.75 -1.41
CA ARG A 54 -23.18 -3.79 -1.31
C ARG A 54 -24.16 -3.97 -2.46
N ASN A 55 -25.45 -3.98 -2.14
CA ASN A 55 -26.50 -4.07 -3.14
C ASN A 55 -26.87 -2.67 -3.66
N VAL A 56 -25.91 -2.04 -4.34
CA VAL A 56 -26.04 -0.68 -4.91
C VAL A 56 -25.51 -0.67 -6.34
N SER A 57 -25.70 0.45 -7.05
CA SER A 57 -25.23 0.60 -8.43
C SER A 57 -23.70 0.55 -8.54
N GLU A 58 -23.21 0.25 -9.74
CA GLU A 58 -21.78 0.25 -10.04
C GLU A 58 -21.11 1.56 -9.66
N GLU A 59 -21.71 2.68 -9.99
CA GLU A 59 -21.19 4.01 -9.65
C GLU A 59 -21.00 4.18 -8.14
N LYS A 60 -21.97 3.75 -7.35
CA LYS A 60 -21.91 3.84 -5.89
C LYS A 60 -20.84 2.93 -5.31
N ARG A 61 -20.66 1.74 -5.85
CA ARG A 61 -19.60 0.81 -5.46
C ARG A 61 -18.23 1.43 -5.71
N ARG A 62 -18.03 1.98 -6.89
CA ARG A 62 -16.80 2.64 -7.28
C ARG A 62 -16.50 3.82 -6.37
N ASN A 63 -17.48 4.67 -6.12
CA ASN A 63 -17.33 5.83 -5.24
C ASN A 63 -17.01 5.40 -3.81
N PHE A 64 -17.60 4.35 -3.31
CA PHE A 64 -17.30 3.78 -2.00
C PHE A 64 -15.83 3.34 -1.92
N PHE A 65 -15.37 2.60 -2.90
CA PHE A 65 -13.99 2.11 -2.97
C PHE A 65 -12.99 3.28 -3.00
N ILE A 66 -13.19 4.22 -3.90
CA ILE A 66 -12.33 5.39 -4.04
C ILE A 66 -12.34 6.23 -2.76
N GLY A 67 -13.51 6.48 -2.19
CA GLY A 67 -13.65 7.27 -0.97
C GLY A 67 -12.94 6.66 0.23
N LYS A 68 -12.96 5.35 0.37
CA LYS A 68 -12.27 4.66 1.46
C LYS A 68 -10.76 4.82 1.38
N LEU A 69 -10.19 4.64 0.21
CA LEU A 69 -8.75 4.82 0.01
C LEU A 69 -8.33 6.29 0.11
N TYR A 70 -9.14 7.19 -0.43
CA TYR A 70 -8.88 8.62 -0.36
C TYR A 70 -8.81 9.13 1.09
N LYS A 71 -9.71 8.65 1.95
CA LYS A 71 -9.73 9.01 3.38
C LYS A 71 -8.47 8.57 4.11
N LEU A 72 -7.81 7.52 3.63
CA LEU A 72 -6.56 7.04 4.22
C LEU A 72 -5.34 7.83 3.76
N GLY A 73 -5.50 8.79 2.84
CA GLY A 73 -4.42 9.65 2.37
C GLY A 73 -3.87 9.30 1.00
N TYR A 74 -4.43 8.30 0.31
CA TYR A 74 -4.00 7.96 -1.05
C TYR A 74 -4.57 8.96 -2.05
N THR A 75 -3.78 9.28 -3.09
CA THR A 75 -4.23 10.19 -4.15
C THR A 75 -5.15 9.46 -5.14
N LEU A 76 -5.94 10.24 -5.88
CA LEU A 76 -6.80 9.67 -6.93
C LEU A 76 -5.99 8.93 -7.99
N ASN A 77 -4.81 9.42 -8.35
CA ASN A 77 -3.92 8.76 -9.30
C ASN A 77 -3.48 7.39 -8.80
N GLU A 78 -3.08 7.29 -7.54
CA GLU A 78 -2.69 6.02 -6.92
C GLU A 78 -3.86 5.03 -6.90
N ILE A 79 -5.05 5.49 -6.56
CA ILE A 79 -6.26 4.67 -6.51
C ILE A 79 -6.63 4.17 -7.91
N GLN A 80 -6.59 5.03 -8.91
CA GLN A 80 -6.86 4.67 -10.31
C GLN A 80 -5.85 3.68 -10.85
N ASP A 81 -4.57 3.83 -10.49
CA ASP A 81 -3.52 2.88 -10.88
C ASP A 81 -3.79 1.49 -10.31
N VAL A 82 -4.23 1.40 -9.07
CA VAL A 82 -4.60 0.12 -8.45
C VAL A 82 -5.78 -0.52 -9.16
N ILE A 83 -6.81 0.26 -9.47
CA ILE A 83 -7.98 -0.23 -10.22
C ILE A 83 -7.55 -0.80 -11.57
N ARG A 84 -6.66 -0.12 -12.26
CA ARG A 84 -6.15 -0.55 -13.56
C ARG A 84 -5.30 -1.82 -13.46
N GLU A 85 -4.36 -1.85 -12.51
CA GLU A 85 -3.46 -2.99 -12.34
C GLU A 85 -4.19 -4.25 -11.91
N LYS A 86 -5.18 -4.12 -11.04
CA LYS A 86 -5.98 -5.24 -10.55
C LYS A 86 -7.18 -5.55 -11.44
N GLU A 87 -7.42 -4.73 -12.45
CA GLU A 87 -8.54 -4.89 -13.38
C GLU A 87 -9.89 -4.98 -12.65
N TYR A 88 -10.06 -4.16 -11.63
CA TYR A 88 -11.31 -4.15 -10.85
C TYR A 88 -12.49 -3.65 -11.67
N GLU A 89 -13.57 -4.41 -11.62
CA GLU A 89 -14.85 -4.04 -12.24
C GLU A 89 -15.90 -3.92 -11.14
N PHE A 90 -16.58 -2.81 -11.11
CA PHE A 90 -17.62 -2.53 -10.14
C PHE A 90 -19.00 -2.74 -10.74
#